data_68b099c1134d3e1492f80e70eddf63b5
#
_entry.id   68b099c1134d3e1492f80e70eddf63b5
#
_cell.length_a   1.000
_cell.length_b   1.000
_cell.length_c   1.000
_cell.angle_alpha   90.00
_cell.angle_beta   90.00
_cell.angle_gamma   90.00
#
_symmetry.space_group_name_H-M   'P 1'
#
loop_
_entity.id
_entity.type
_entity.pdbx_description
1 polymer ?
#
loop_
_entity_poly.entity_id
_entity_poly.type
_entity_poly.pdbx_seq_one_letter_code
_entity_poly.pdbx_strand_id
1 'polypeptide(L)'
;MKIREFLRLRRQQDAVKIIILYVIAIGVCCGFLIRDGLRYAQITRTKEEFKLIGNDQVLTDSKVQRVREIEGVTDVSYDVSDSVTVTYQANTTSFEAELLSEAYIQEVYGITQEGSTMTYYANAAAYKQICQSLSQDIAPIQTEELTVTYTSSTEQNQNANQPTDSRSDASQAGDSRTARIVQVDIGGDSPFICAVGDPVTLKTTGNLRIHIARQDQSQKVLTLAGNLSFSNDNALEIYQAQAKLDQLFIRVKFELLLMLVCLVAVVTMRKYAVRPLEK
;
A
#
# COMPACT_ATOMS: atom_id res chain seq x y z
N MET A 1 -9.50 64.59 16.13
CA MET A 1 -10.01 63.28 16.64
C MET A 1 -10.23 62.25 15.52
N LYS A 2 -10.90 62.61 14.43
CA LYS A 2 -11.27 61.68 13.33
C LYS A 2 -10.11 61.00 12.58
N ILE A 3 -8.96 61.63 12.36
CA ILE A 3 -7.83 61.06 11.59
C ILE A 3 -7.15 59.91 12.34
N ARG A 4 -6.96 60.01 13.66
CA ARG A 4 -6.34 58.96 14.47
C ARG A 4 -7.23 57.72 14.58
N GLU A 5 -8.54 57.87 14.68
CA GLU A 5 -9.50 56.78 14.67
C GLU A 5 -9.52 56.07 13.32
N PHE A 6 -9.50 56.84 12.23
CA PHE A 6 -9.41 56.26 10.88
C PHE A 6 -8.13 55.45 10.65
N LEU A 7 -6.97 55.97 11.06
CA LEU A 7 -5.69 55.24 10.95
C LEU A 7 -5.66 54.00 11.82
N ARG A 8 -6.29 54.01 13.00
CA ARG A 8 -6.43 52.85 13.88
C ARG A 8 -7.31 51.76 13.25
N LEU A 9 -8.45 52.12 12.70
CA LEU A 9 -9.37 51.21 12.02
C LEU A 9 -8.71 50.58 10.79
N ARG A 10 -8.03 51.36 9.95
CA ARG A 10 -7.31 50.85 8.79
C ARG A 10 -6.21 49.87 9.19
N ARG A 11 -5.41 50.19 10.20
CA ARG A 11 -4.37 49.31 10.75
C ARG A 11 -4.95 48.00 11.28
N GLN A 12 -6.11 48.03 11.95
CA GLN A 12 -6.79 46.84 12.43
C GLN A 12 -7.31 45.99 11.26
N GLN A 13 -7.89 46.59 10.24
CA GLN A 13 -8.36 45.87 9.04
C GLN A 13 -7.22 45.18 8.28
N ASP A 14 -6.09 45.86 8.11
CA ASP A 14 -4.93 45.30 7.42
C ASP A 14 -4.30 44.17 8.25
N ALA A 15 -4.23 44.29 9.57
CA ALA A 15 -3.76 43.26 10.46
C ALA A 15 -4.68 42.01 10.42
N VAL A 16 -6.01 42.21 10.39
CA VAL A 16 -6.97 41.10 10.27
C VAL A 16 -6.80 40.34 8.95
N LYS A 17 -6.65 41.06 7.83
CA LYS A 17 -6.41 40.41 6.52
C LYS A 17 -5.14 39.54 6.52
N ILE A 18 -4.06 40.06 7.10
CA ILE A 18 -2.78 39.36 7.20
C ILE A 18 -2.93 38.12 8.12
N ILE A 19 -3.63 38.26 9.25
CA ILE A 19 -3.90 37.14 10.15
C ILE A 19 -4.70 36.03 9.43
N ILE A 20 -5.74 36.39 8.67
CA ILE A 20 -6.53 35.45 7.88
C ILE A 20 -5.64 34.70 6.88
N LEU A 21 -4.76 35.42 6.19
CA LEU A 21 -3.82 34.79 5.24
C LEU A 21 -2.92 33.76 5.92
N TYR A 22 -2.35 34.05 7.08
CA TYR A 22 -1.53 33.13 7.83
C TYR A 22 -2.32 31.95 8.39
N VAL A 23 -3.55 32.15 8.83
CA VAL A 23 -4.45 31.05 9.28
C VAL A 23 -4.76 30.09 8.13
N ILE A 24 -5.01 30.62 6.92
CA ILE A 24 -5.20 29.80 5.72
C ILE A 24 -3.91 29.00 5.42
N ALA A 25 -2.75 29.66 5.47
CA ALA A 25 -1.46 28.99 5.24
C ALA A 25 -1.21 27.86 6.25
N ILE A 26 -1.53 28.08 7.53
CA ILE A 26 -1.45 27.03 8.57
C ILE A 26 -2.40 25.86 8.23
N GLY A 27 -3.63 26.15 7.81
CA GLY A 27 -4.60 25.12 7.40
C GLY A 27 -4.10 24.27 6.24
N VAL A 28 -3.47 24.88 5.24
CA VAL A 28 -2.84 24.18 4.11
C VAL A 28 -1.68 23.32 4.58
N CYS A 29 -0.79 23.83 5.45
CA CYS A 29 0.30 23.04 6.02
C CYS A 29 -0.21 21.84 6.82
N CYS A 30 -1.27 22.01 7.62
CA CYS A 30 -1.90 20.87 8.33
C CYS A 30 -2.42 19.80 7.36
N GLY A 31 -3.04 20.21 6.25
CA GLY A 31 -3.49 19.27 5.22
C GLY A 31 -2.33 18.47 4.59
N PHE A 32 -1.20 19.11 4.33
CA PHE A 32 0.00 18.44 3.84
C PHE A 32 0.58 17.47 4.88
N LEU A 33 0.66 17.87 6.15
CA LEU A 33 1.17 17.01 7.23
C LEU A 33 0.31 15.74 7.41
N ILE A 34 -1.02 15.85 7.32
CA ILE A 34 -1.92 14.70 7.38
C ILE A 34 -1.64 13.74 6.21
N ARG A 35 -1.58 14.28 4.98
CA ARG A 35 -1.28 13.48 3.79
C ARG A 35 0.09 12.78 3.89
N ASP A 36 1.10 13.51 4.35
CA ASP A 36 2.46 12.98 4.45
C ASP A 36 2.58 11.97 5.61
N GLY A 37 1.74 12.08 6.66
CA GLY A 37 1.58 11.07 7.70
C GLY A 37 1.00 9.75 7.18
N LEU A 38 -0.01 9.81 6.30
CA LEU A 38 -0.57 8.62 5.65
C LEU A 38 0.48 7.95 4.75
N ARG A 39 1.22 8.73 3.95
CA ARG A 39 2.31 8.21 3.12
C ARG A 39 3.43 7.57 3.93
N TYR A 40 3.75 8.15 5.08
CA TYR A 40 4.74 7.57 6.00
C TYR A 40 4.34 6.14 6.40
N ALA A 41 3.09 5.94 6.80
CA ALA A 41 2.60 4.63 7.20
C ALA A 41 2.69 3.60 6.05
N GLN A 42 2.31 3.99 4.82
CA GLN A 42 2.41 3.12 3.64
C GLN A 42 3.86 2.72 3.33
N ILE A 43 4.77 3.71 3.29
CA ILE A 43 6.19 3.45 2.97
C ILE A 43 6.85 2.58 4.06
N THR A 44 6.47 2.77 5.33
CA THR A 44 7.00 1.96 6.43
C THR A 44 6.60 0.50 6.29
N ARG A 45 5.35 0.21 5.93
CA ARG A 45 4.90 -1.16 5.65
C ARG A 45 5.75 -1.84 4.57
N THR A 46 6.02 -1.16 3.44
CA THR A 46 6.88 -1.70 2.38
C THR A 46 8.28 -2.06 2.88
N LYS A 47 8.79 -1.37 3.88
CA LYS A 47 10.11 -1.65 4.46
C LYS A 47 10.13 -2.80 5.46
N GLU A 48 8.99 -3.18 5.98
CA GLU A 48 8.83 -4.27 6.95
C GLU A 48 8.52 -5.61 6.28
N GLU A 49 8.26 -5.60 4.97
CA GLU A 49 7.92 -6.78 4.19
C GLU A 49 9.05 -7.16 3.24
N PHE A 50 9.56 -8.39 3.38
CA PHE A 50 10.62 -8.93 2.53
C PHE A 50 10.10 -10.09 1.69
N LYS A 51 10.48 -10.07 0.39
CA LYS A 51 10.33 -11.19 -0.51
C LYS A 51 11.64 -11.97 -0.55
N LEU A 52 11.58 -13.21 -0.13
CA LEU A 52 12.73 -14.10 -0.06
C LEU A 52 12.63 -15.14 -1.16
N ILE A 53 13.64 -15.20 -2.03
CA ILE A 53 13.80 -16.27 -3.01
C ILE A 53 14.65 -17.37 -2.42
N GLY A 54 14.12 -18.59 -2.37
CA GLY A 54 14.88 -19.77 -2.00
C GLY A 54 15.75 -20.25 -3.16
N ASN A 55 17.03 -20.54 -2.86
CA ASN A 55 17.94 -21.11 -3.86
C ASN A 55 17.58 -22.57 -4.21
N ASP A 56 16.77 -23.22 -3.37
CA ASP A 56 16.25 -24.58 -3.60
C ASP A 56 14.84 -24.50 -4.21
N GLN A 57 14.59 -25.31 -5.24
CA GLN A 57 13.33 -25.33 -5.96
C GLN A 57 12.13 -25.80 -5.10
N VAL A 58 12.37 -26.46 -3.98
CA VAL A 58 11.30 -26.97 -3.10
C VAL A 58 11.48 -26.45 -1.69
N LEU A 59 10.48 -25.71 -1.21
CA LEU A 59 10.36 -25.34 0.20
C LEU A 59 9.86 -26.55 1.01
N THR A 60 10.59 -26.87 2.06
CA THR A 60 10.14 -27.85 3.06
C THR A 60 9.55 -27.10 4.26
N ASP A 61 8.54 -27.68 4.91
CA ASP A 61 7.92 -27.10 6.10
C ASP A 61 8.95 -26.78 7.20
N SER A 62 10.01 -27.61 7.29
CA SER A 62 11.10 -27.37 8.23
C SER A 62 11.90 -26.10 7.92
N LYS A 63 12.08 -25.71 6.65
CA LYS A 63 12.74 -24.45 6.28
C LYS A 63 11.85 -23.26 6.59
N VAL A 64 10.56 -23.33 6.25
CA VAL A 64 9.58 -22.30 6.59
C VAL A 64 9.54 -22.07 8.10
N GLN A 65 9.49 -23.14 8.87
CA GLN A 65 9.50 -23.05 10.33
C GLN A 65 10.78 -22.41 10.87
N ARG A 66 11.95 -22.71 10.31
CA ARG A 66 13.21 -22.04 10.69
C ARG A 66 13.21 -20.55 10.37
N VAL A 67 12.60 -20.13 9.25
CA VAL A 67 12.45 -18.70 8.94
C VAL A 67 11.52 -18.04 9.94
N ARG A 68 10.41 -18.70 10.31
CA ARG A 68 9.47 -18.20 11.32
C ARG A 68 10.10 -18.07 12.71
N GLU A 69 11.07 -18.89 13.04
CA GLU A 69 11.81 -18.85 14.30
C GLU A 69 12.90 -17.77 14.36
N ILE A 70 13.19 -17.07 13.26
CA ILE A 70 14.13 -15.95 13.25
C ILE A 70 13.56 -14.82 14.11
N GLU A 71 14.33 -14.41 15.12
CA GLU A 71 13.96 -13.29 16.00
C GLU A 71 13.73 -12.02 15.15
N GLY A 72 12.54 -11.43 15.25
CA GLY A 72 12.14 -10.25 14.50
C GLY A 72 11.21 -10.54 13.33
N VAL A 73 11.06 -11.80 12.90
CA VAL A 73 10.02 -12.21 11.96
C VAL A 73 8.71 -12.38 12.72
N THR A 74 7.66 -11.71 12.27
CA THR A 74 6.31 -11.82 12.84
C THR A 74 5.45 -12.78 12.06
N ASP A 75 5.52 -12.70 10.74
CA ASP A 75 4.71 -13.52 9.86
C ASP A 75 5.49 -14.03 8.66
N VAL A 76 5.10 -15.23 8.20
CA VAL A 76 5.68 -15.89 7.04
C VAL A 76 4.55 -16.46 6.20
N SER A 77 4.55 -16.12 4.92
CA SER A 77 3.68 -16.72 3.89
C SER A 77 4.51 -17.22 2.72
N TYR A 78 3.98 -18.19 2.00
CA TYR A 78 4.56 -18.53 0.69
C TYR A 78 4.27 -17.39 -0.29
N ASP A 79 5.23 -17.04 -1.12
CA ASP A 79 5.07 -16.04 -2.17
C ASP A 79 4.82 -16.74 -3.51
N VAL A 80 3.57 -16.85 -3.88
CA VAL A 80 3.10 -17.50 -5.11
C VAL A 80 2.34 -16.48 -5.93
N SER A 81 2.75 -16.28 -7.18
CA SER A 81 2.00 -15.46 -8.12
C SER A 81 1.02 -16.30 -8.91
N ASP A 82 -0.19 -15.77 -9.09
CA ASP A 82 -1.23 -16.33 -9.94
C ASP A 82 -1.58 -15.34 -11.03
N SER A 83 -1.58 -15.78 -12.29
CA SER A 83 -2.01 -14.97 -13.41
C SER A 83 -3.51 -15.13 -13.61
N VAL A 84 -4.23 -14.05 -13.36
CA VAL A 84 -5.69 -14.02 -13.35
C VAL A 84 -6.19 -13.25 -14.56
N THR A 85 -7.03 -13.88 -15.36
CA THR A 85 -7.75 -13.24 -16.46
C THR A 85 -9.16 -12.93 -16.01
N VAL A 86 -9.55 -11.67 -16.09
CA VAL A 86 -10.88 -11.20 -15.70
C VAL A 86 -11.62 -10.63 -16.89
N THR A 87 -12.93 -10.87 -16.90
CA THR A 87 -13.86 -10.34 -17.89
C THR A 87 -14.94 -9.54 -17.17
N TYR A 88 -15.16 -8.33 -17.62
CA TYR A 88 -16.24 -7.46 -17.17
C TYR A 88 -16.97 -6.87 -18.36
N GLN A 89 -18.27 -7.14 -18.46
CA GLN A 89 -19.07 -6.85 -19.66
C GLN A 89 -18.47 -7.53 -20.92
N ALA A 90 -17.91 -6.76 -21.85
CA ALA A 90 -17.27 -7.27 -23.07
C ALA A 90 -15.74 -7.13 -23.05
N ASN A 91 -15.17 -6.52 -22.00
CA ASN A 91 -13.74 -6.25 -21.88
C ASN A 91 -13.04 -7.30 -21.03
N THR A 92 -11.84 -7.66 -21.44
CA THR A 92 -11.01 -8.64 -20.74
C THR A 92 -9.65 -8.04 -20.45
N THR A 93 -9.14 -8.27 -19.25
CA THR A 93 -7.77 -7.91 -18.85
C THR A 93 -7.17 -9.03 -18.03
N SER A 94 -5.84 -9.06 -17.97
CA SER A 94 -5.11 -9.99 -17.11
C SER A 94 -4.22 -9.23 -16.15
N PHE A 95 -4.08 -9.75 -14.95
CA PHE A 95 -3.17 -9.22 -13.94
C PHE A 95 -2.54 -10.37 -13.15
N GLU A 96 -1.44 -10.08 -12.49
CA GLU A 96 -0.83 -11.02 -11.56
C GLU A 96 -1.23 -10.65 -10.14
N ALA A 97 -1.68 -11.67 -9.38
CA ALA A 97 -2.03 -11.54 -7.98
C ALA A 97 -1.11 -12.42 -7.14
N GLU A 98 -0.69 -11.92 -6.00
CA GLU A 98 0.07 -12.70 -5.05
C GLU A 98 -0.87 -13.49 -4.14
N LEU A 99 -0.70 -14.81 -4.09
CA LEU A 99 -1.47 -15.68 -3.22
C LEU A 99 -0.76 -15.80 -1.87
N LEU A 100 -1.40 -15.30 -0.84
CA LEU A 100 -0.86 -15.26 0.51
C LEU A 100 -1.75 -16.06 1.47
N SER A 101 -1.20 -16.51 2.59
CA SER A 101 -2.00 -17.16 3.62
C SER A 101 -2.98 -16.17 4.26
N GLU A 102 -4.15 -16.66 4.67
CA GLU A 102 -5.15 -15.85 5.36
C GLU A 102 -4.59 -15.18 6.63
N ALA A 103 -3.80 -15.95 7.40
CA ALA A 103 -3.16 -15.43 8.60
C ALA A 103 -2.22 -14.24 8.29
N TYR A 104 -1.44 -14.34 7.20
CA TYR A 104 -0.54 -13.27 6.78
C TYR A 104 -1.32 -12.00 6.36
N ILE A 105 -2.36 -12.16 5.54
CA ILE A 105 -3.19 -11.04 5.08
C ILE A 105 -3.87 -10.35 6.26
N GLN A 106 -4.37 -11.12 7.22
CA GLN A 106 -5.01 -10.58 8.42
C GLN A 106 -4.03 -9.81 9.31
N GLU A 107 -2.87 -10.37 9.58
CA GLU A 107 -1.88 -9.78 10.51
C GLU A 107 -1.18 -8.57 9.88
N VAL A 108 -0.76 -8.68 8.61
CA VAL A 108 0.03 -7.64 7.95
C VAL A 108 -0.86 -6.50 7.42
N TYR A 109 -2.00 -6.85 6.83
CA TYR A 109 -2.87 -5.87 6.15
C TYR A 109 -4.15 -5.55 6.93
N GLY A 110 -4.46 -6.30 7.99
CA GLY A 110 -5.67 -6.12 8.77
C GLY A 110 -6.95 -6.48 8.03
N ILE A 111 -6.85 -7.31 6.98
CA ILE A 111 -7.97 -7.70 6.13
C ILE A 111 -8.45 -9.09 6.54
N THR A 112 -9.75 -9.22 6.77
CA THR A 112 -10.41 -10.51 7.03
C THR A 112 -11.26 -10.87 5.82
N GLN A 113 -11.09 -12.08 5.29
CA GLN A 113 -11.91 -12.55 4.19
C GLN A 113 -13.32 -12.87 4.69
N GLU A 114 -14.32 -12.23 4.10
CA GLU A 114 -15.73 -12.50 4.37
C GLU A 114 -16.35 -13.33 3.25
N GLY A 115 -16.87 -14.50 3.61
CA GLY A 115 -17.60 -15.38 2.70
C GLY A 115 -16.72 -16.34 1.88
N SER A 116 -17.37 -17.12 1.00
CA SER A 116 -16.72 -18.15 0.17
C SER A 116 -16.33 -17.67 -1.23
N THR A 117 -16.62 -16.41 -1.58
CA THR A 117 -16.31 -15.84 -2.89
C THR A 117 -14.85 -15.43 -2.92
N MET A 118 -14.12 -15.84 -3.97
CA MET A 118 -12.73 -15.41 -4.18
C MET A 118 -12.66 -13.88 -4.23
N THR A 119 -11.82 -13.30 -3.39
CA THR A 119 -11.68 -11.85 -3.29
C THR A 119 -10.22 -11.47 -3.52
N TYR A 120 -10.00 -10.59 -4.50
CA TYR A 120 -8.71 -9.96 -4.77
C TYR A 120 -8.67 -8.59 -4.12
N TYR A 121 -7.66 -8.33 -3.34
CA TYR A 121 -7.41 -7.07 -2.66
C TYR A 121 -6.37 -6.29 -3.46
N ALA A 122 -6.78 -5.16 -4.01
CA ALA A 122 -5.94 -4.33 -4.86
C ALA A 122 -5.68 -2.98 -4.18
N ASN A 123 -4.44 -2.50 -4.24
CA ASN A 123 -4.17 -1.12 -3.84
C ASN A 123 -4.75 -0.13 -4.86
N ALA A 124 -4.79 1.16 -4.51
CA ALA A 124 -5.38 2.21 -5.35
C ALA A 124 -4.76 2.26 -6.76
N ALA A 125 -3.45 2.02 -6.88
CA ALA A 125 -2.74 2.03 -8.17
C ALA A 125 -3.16 0.85 -9.05
N ALA A 126 -3.20 -0.37 -8.50
CA ALA A 126 -3.61 -1.57 -9.22
C ALA A 126 -5.10 -1.55 -9.55
N TYR A 127 -5.96 -1.15 -8.61
CA TYR A 127 -7.40 -1.04 -8.84
C TYR A 127 -7.73 -0.09 -9.99
N LYS A 128 -7.10 1.09 -9.99
CA LYS A 128 -7.23 2.07 -11.08
C LYS A 128 -6.80 1.49 -12.42
N GLN A 129 -5.66 0.77 -12.46
CA GLN A 129 -5.16 0.15 -13.69
C GLN A 129 -6.12 -0.91 -14.22
N ILE A 130 -6.69 -1.76 -13.35
CA ILE A 130 -7.68 -2.77 -13.72
C ILE A 130 -8.94 -2.10 -14.27
N CYS A 131 -9.49 -1.11 -13.56
CA CYS A 131 -10.67 -0.39 -14.00
C CYS A 131 -10.47 0.29 -15.37
N GLN A 132 -9.32 0.92 -15.59
CA GLN A 132 -8.98 1.54 -16.88
C GLN A 132 -8.87 0.51 -18.01
N SER A 133 -8.37 -0.69 -17.72
CA SER A 133 -8.26 -1.77 -18.72
C SER A 133 -9.61 -2.40 -19.05
N LEU A 134 -10.54 -2.45 -18.11
CA LEU A 134 -11.85 -3.05 -18.27
C LEU A 134 -12.90 -2.09 -18.82
N SER A 135 -12.75 -0.78 -18.62
CA SER A 135 -13.65 0.23 -19.13
C SER A 135 -12.92 1.12 -20.14
N GLN A 136 -13.39 1.15 -21.40
CA GLN A 136 -12.87 2.08 -22.41
C GLN A 136 -13.28 3.54 -22.12
N ASP A 137 -14.35 3.74 -21.37
CA ASP A 137 -14.74 5.04 -20.84
C ASP A 137 -14.01 5.30 -19.53
N ILE A 138 -13.27 6.40 -19.51
CA ILE A 138 -12.41 6.89 -18.39
C ILE A 138 -13.24 7.30 -17.15
N ALA A 139 -14.54 7.05 -17.13
CA ALA A 139 -15.34 7.20 -15.93
C ALA A 139 -14.86 6.16 -14.91
N PRO A 140 -14.24 6.58 -13.78
CA PRO A 140 -13.82 5.64 -12.77
C PRO A 140 -15.04 4.83 -12.35
N ILE A 141 -14.91 3.51 -12.35
CA ILE A 141 -15.88 2.67 -11.68
C ILE A 141 -15.93 3.20 -10.25
N GLN A 142 -17.01 3.89 -9.89
CA GLN A 142 -17.11 4.66 -8.65
C GLN A 142 -17.30 3.78 -7.40
N THR A 143 -17.18 2.46 -7.57
CA THR A 143 -17.35 1.50 -6.49
C THR A 143 -15.99 0.97 -6.07
N GLU A 144 -15.75 0.90 -4.78
CA GLU A 144 -14.54 0.29 -4.19
C GLU A 144 -14.50 -1.23 -4.40
N GLU A 145 -15.52 -1.80 -5.02
CA GLU A 145 -15.69 -3.22 -5.28
C GLU A 145 -16.15 -3.47 -6.71
N LEU A 146 -15.50 -4.39 -7.41
CA LEU A 146 -15.82 -4.81 -8.77
C LEU A 146 -16.03 -6.33 -8.79
N THR A 147 -17.25 -6.76 -9.17
CA THR A 147 -17.54 -8.18 -9.40
C THR A 147 -17.20 -8.56 -10.83
N VAL A 148 -16.35 -9.58 -10.99
CA VAL A 148 -15.83 -10.02 -12.27
C VAL A 148 -15.91 -11.53 -12.43
N THR A 149 -15.87 -11.98 -13.67
CA THR A 149 -15.65 -13.40 -14.00
C THR A 149 -14.17 -13.62 -14.22
N TYR A 150 -13.58 -14.63 -13.60
CA TYR A 150 -12.14 -14.88 -13.67
C TYR A 150 -11.79 -16.32 -14.02
N THR A 151 -10.57 -16.49 -14.53
CA THR A 151 -9.91 -17.77 -14.75
C THR A 151 -8.49 -17.68 -14.19
N SER A 152 -8.13 -18.59 -13.29
CA SER A 152 -6.82 -18.66 -12.66
C SER A 152 -5.90 -19.65 -13.38
N SER A 153 -4.65 -19.27 -13.61
CA SER A 153 -3.64 -20.18 -14.20
C SER A 153 -3.23 -21.28 -13.23
N THR A 154 -3.28 -21.01 -11.94
CA THR A 154 -2.91 -21.98 -10.89
C THR A 154 -3.91 -23.13 -10.83
N GLU A 155 -5.19 -22.87 -11.02
CA GLU A 155 -6.23 -23.90 -11.04
C GLU A 155 -6.12 -24.81 -12.28
N GLN A 156 -5.69 -24.27 -13.41
CA GLN A 156 -5.47 -25.07 -14.63
C GLN A 156 -4.40 -26.14 -14.46
N ASN A 157 -3.33 -25.86 -13.71
CA ASN A 157 -2.25 -26.81 -13.47
C ASN A 157 -2.62 -27.95 -12.50
N GLN A 158 -3.57 -27.73 -11.58
CA GLN A 158 -4.03 -28.78 -10.66
C GLN A 158 -4.83 -29.87 -11.37
N ASN A 159 -5.59 -29.52 -12.42
CA ASN A 159 -6.35 -30.49 -13.21
C ASN A 159 -5.50 -31.26 -14.21
N ALA A 160 -4.29 -30.80 -14.55
CA ALA A 160 -3.40 -31.46 -15.50
C ALA A 160 -2.73 -32.73 -14.93
N ASN A 161 -2.73 -32.97 -13.61
CA ASN A 161 -2.11 -34.09 -12.94
C ASN A 161 -3.08 -35.24 -12.62
N GLN A 162 -4.35 -35.19 -13.03
CA GLN A 162 -5.21 -36.37 -13.00
C GLN A 162 -4.97 -37.22 -14.25
N PRO A 163 -4.77 -38.56 -14.12
CA PRO A 163 -4.62 -39.42 -15.27
C PRO A 163 -5.92 -39.45 -16.05
N THR A 164 -5.92 -38.82 -17.20
CA THR A 164 -7.04 -38.82 -18.15
C THR A 164 -7.05 -40.13 -18.88
N ASP A 165 -7.95 -41.02 -18.49
CA ASP A 165 -8.46 -42.05 -19.37
C ASP A 165 -9.53 -41.39 -20.31
N SER A 166 -9.25 -41.47 -21.62
CA SER A 166 -10.18 -41.45 -22.75
C SER A 166 -10.91 -40.18 -23.13
N ARG A 167 -10.48 -39.68 -24.31
CA ARG A 167 -11.30 -39.14 -25.42
C ARG A 167 -12.52 -38.28 -25.06
N SER A 168 -12.34 -36.98 -25.14
CA SER A 168 -13.32 -36.09 -25.80
C SER A 168 -12.66 -34.79 -26.21
N ASP A 169 -12.70 -34.49 -27.52
CA ASP A 169 -12.52 -33.19 -28.09
C ASP A 169 -13.61 -32.22 -27.52
N ALA A 170 -13.32 -31.62 -26.43
CA ALA A 170 -14.08 -30.46 -25.96
C ALA A 170 -13.03 -29.40 -25.60
N SER A 171 -13.04 -28.29 -26.33
CA SER A 171 -12.37 -27.05 -25.97
C SER A 171 -12.56 -26.85 -24.47
N GLN A 172 -11.46 -26.98 -23.70
CA GLN A 172 -11.44 -26.63 -22.27
C GLN A 172 -11.73 -25.13 -22.15
N ALA A 173 -13.01 -24.80 -22.12
CA ALA A 173 -13.47 -23.55 -21.54
C ALA A 173 -13.07 -23.64 -20.08
N GLY A 174 -12.01 -22.90 -19.70
CA GLY A 174 -11.58 -22.81 -18.32
C GLY A 174 -12.79 -22.49 -17.44
N ASP A 175 -12.87 -23.17 -16.32
CA ASP A 175 -13.98 -23.03 -15.38
C ASP A 175 -14.05 -21.56 -14.92
N SER A 176 -15.02 -20.84 -15.45
CA SER A 176 -15.18 -19.40 -15.28
C SER A 176 -15.91 -19.18 -13.96
N ARG A 177 -15.25 -18.58 -12.99
CA ARG A 177 -15.77 -18.35 -11.65
C ARG A 177 -15.99 -16.86 -11.40
N THR A 178 -16.86 -16.56 -10.44
CA THR A 178 -17.09 -15.19 -9.99
C THR A 178 -16.11 -14.83 -8.90
N ALA A 179 -15.46 -13.68 -9.05
CA ALA A 179 -14.60 -13.09 -8.02
C ALA A 179 -14.97 -11.64 -7.74
N ARG A 180 -14.51 -11.11 -6.63
CA ARG A 180 -14.59 -9.71 -6.30
C ARG A 180 -13.19 -9.11 -6.32
N ILE A 181 -13.07 -7.88 -6.81
CA ILE A 181 -11.86 -7.07 -6.70
C ILE A 181 -12.21 -5.88 -5.82
N VAL A 182 -11.53 -5.76 -4.68
CA VAL A 182 -11.81 -4.74 -3.68
C VAL A 182 -10.61 -3.83 -3.57
N GLN A 183 -10.85 -2.52 -3.62
CA GLN A 183 -9.79 -1.55 -3.35
C GLN A 183 -9.55 -1.46 -1.85
N VAL A 184 -8.29 -1.61 -1.46
CA VAL A 184 -7.85 -1.54 -0.06
C VAL A 184 -6.55 -0.74 0.07
N ASP A 185 -6.27 -0.23 1.25
CA ASP A 185 -5.05 0.52 1.53
C ASP A 185 -3.91 -0.44 1.92
N ILE A 186 -3.35 -1.12 0.92
CA ILE A 186 -2.26 -2.09 1.07
C ILE A 186 -1.10 -1.76 0.12
N GLY A 187 0.10 -2.22 0.48
CA GLY A 187 1.29 -2.05 -0.36
C GLY A 187 1.77 -0.60 -0.44
N GLY A 188 2.61 -0.32 -1.43
CA GLY A 188 3.21 0.99 -1.68
C GLY A 188 2.55 1.74 -2.85
N ASP A 189 3.33 2.63 -3.47
CA ASP A 189 2.91 3.39 -4.65
C ASP A 189 2.86 2.55 -5.95
N SER A 190 3.50 1.36 -5.95
CA SER A 190 3.48 0.42 -7.09
C SER A 190 2.18 -0.38 -7.09
N PRO A 191 1.66 -0.78 -8.28
CA PRO A 191 0.50 -1.65 -8.36
C PRO A 191 0.74 -2.95 -7.59
N PHE A 192 -0.20 -3.29 -6.70
CA PHE A 192 -0.13 -4.48 -5.87
C PHE A 192 -1.51 -5.10 -5.73
N ILE A 193 -1.59 -6.43 -5.93
CA ILE A 193 -2.81 -7.22 -5.80
C ILE A 193 -2.47 -8.48 -5.04
N CYS A 194 -3.27 -8.82 -4.05
CA CYS A 194 -3.16 -10.10 -3.36
C CYS A 194 -4.52 -10.76 -3.17
N ALA A 195 -4.50 -12.05 -2.90
CA ALA A 195 -5.67 -12.83 -2.56
C ALA A 195 -5.29 -13.91 -1.54
N VAL A 196 -6.29 -14.38 -0.80
CA VAL A 196 -6.09 -15.55 0.06
C VAL A 196 -5.95 -16.79 -0.83
N GLY A 197 -4.80 -17.43 -0.74
CA GLY A 197 -4.51 -18.72 -1.36
C GLY A 197 -4.11 -19.74 -0.32
N ASP A 198 -4.30 -21.03 -0.60
CA ASP A 198 -3.71 -22.09 0.22
C ASP A 198 -2.33 -22.47 -0.34
N PRO A 199 -1.25 -21.88 0.19
CA PRO A 199 0.09 -22.12 -0.31
C PRO A 199 0.59 -23.53 0.00
N VAL A 200 -0.07 -24.26 0.88
CA VAL A 200 0.32 -25.64 1.25
C VAL A 200 0.10 -26.61 0.10
N THR A 201 -0.92 -26.35 -0.73
CA THR A 201 -1.18 -27.17 -1.93
C THR A 201 -0.31 -26.77 -3.13
N LEU A 202 0.24 -25.55 -3.12
CA LEU A 202 1.00 -24.93 -4.21
C LEU A 202 2.53 -25.02 -4.01
N LYS A 203 3.04 -26.05 -3.39
CA LYS A 203 4.47 -26.29 -3.03
C LYS A 203 5.49 -26.20 -4.18
N THR A 204 5.22 -25.41 -5.19
CA THR A 204 6.05 -25.33 -6.41
C THR A 204 7.09 -24.23 -6.42
N THR A 205 7.01 -23.25 -5.50
CA THR A 205 7.93 -22.13 -5.47
C THR A 205 8.77 -22.12 -4.21
N GLY A 206 10.06 -21.82 -4.37
CA GLY A 206 10.99 -21.65 -3.25
C GLY A 206 10.89 -20.28 -2.56
N ASN A 207 9.83 -19.52 -2.84
CA ASN A 207 9.73 -18.12 -2.45
C ASN A 207 8.87 -17.95 -1.20
N LEU A 208 9.31 -17.04 -0.33
CA LEU A 208 8.60 -16.68 0.89
C LEU A 208 8.42 -15.16 0.96
N ARG A 209 7.30 -14.76 1.54
CA ARG A 209 7.08 -13.39 2.00
C ARG A 209 7.12 -13.39 3.52
N ILE A 210 7.94 -12.52 4.08
CA ILE A 210 8.07 -12.36 5.52
C ILE A 210 7.77 -10.93 5.93
N HIS A 211 7.15 -10.80 7.09
CA HIS A 211 6.96 -9.52 7.76
C HIS A 211 7.82 -9.46 9.02
N ILE A 212 8.43 -8.30 9.27
CA ILE A 212 9.28 -8.07 10.44
C ILE A 212 8.66 -7.04 11.37
N ALA A 213 8.78 -7.25 12.67
CA ALA A 213 8.22 -6.37 13.70
C ALA A 213 8.86 -4.98 13.71
N ARG A 214 10.15 -4.89 13.34
CA ARG A 214 10.93 -3.68 13.50
C ARG A 214 12.01 -3.58 12.44
N GLN A 215 12.09 -2.41 11.83
CA GLN A 215 13.03 -2.08 10.76
C GLN A 215 14.51 -2.17 11.15
N ASP A 216 14.83 -1.87 12.40
CA ASP A 216 16.22 -1.96 12.92
C ASP A 216 16.74 -3.40 12.97
N GLN A 217 15.83 -4.39 12.91
CA GLN A 217 16.18 -5.82 12.87
C GLN A 217 16.36 -6.37 11.44
N SER A 218 16.00 -5.58 10.41
CA SER A 218 16.00 -6.03 9.00
C SER A 218 17.32 -6.68 8.57
N GLN A 219 18.46 -6.07 8.89
CA GLN A 219 19.78 -6.59 8.52
C GLN A 219 20.08 -7.93 9.19
N LYS A 220 19.70 -8.08 10.46
CA LYS A 220 19.86 -9.34 11.21
C LYS A 220 19.01 -10.44 10.60
N VAL A 221 17.74 -10.14 10.33
CA VAL A 221 16.80 -11.08 9.71
C VAL A 221 17.30 -11.54 8.34
N LEU A 222 17.70 -10.61 7.48
CA LEU A 222 18.24 -10.95 6.15
C LEU A 222 19.52 -11.79 6.21
N THR A 223 20.41 -11.51 7.16
CA THR A 223 21.62 -12.31 7.36
C THR A 223 21.28 -13.75 7.77
N LEU A 224 20.32 -13.92 8.69
CA LEU A 224 19.88 -15.25 9.13
C LEU A 224 19.12 -15.98 8.05
N ALA A 225 18.27 -15.31 7.25
CA ALA A 225 17.62 -15.88 6.10
C ALA A 225 18.65 -16.32 5.03
N GLY A 226 19.69 -15.53 4.80
CA GLY A 226 20.80 -15.88 3.92
C GLY A 226 21.53 -17.16 4.36
N ASN A 227 21.69 -17.39 5.65
CA ASN A 227 22.25 -18.63 6.19
C ASN A 227 21.36 -19.86 5.92
N LEU A 228 20.06 -19.65 5.69
CA LEU A 228 19.09 -20.68 5.27
C LEU A 228 18.95 -20.78 3.75
N SER A 229 19.86 -20.17 2.99
CA SER A 229 19.87 -20.16 1.51
C SER A 229 18.74 -19.36 0.87
N PHE A 230 18.31 -18.29 1.52
CA PHE A 230 17.39 -17.31 0.93
C PHE A 230 18.13 -16.04 0.50
N SER A 231 17.69 -15.46 -0.61
CA SER A 231 18.09 -14.12 -1.06
C SER A 231 16.91 -13.16 -1.01
N ASN A 232 17.18 -11.87 -0.84
CA ASN A 232 16.13 -10.85 -0.84
C ASN A 232 15.86 -10.37 -2.27
N ASP A 233 14.64 -10.59 -2.75
CA ASP A 233 14.22 -10.19 -4.10
C ASP A 233 13.83 -8.70 -4.18
N ASN A 234 13.19 -8.17 -3.16
CA ASN A 234 12.71 -6.79 -3.16
C ASN A 234 13.67 -5.76 -2.53
N ALA A 235 14.97 -6.06 -2.51
CA ALA A 235 15.98 -5.17 -1.92
C ALA A 235 15.97 -3.77 -2.54
N LEU A 236 15.74 -3.66 -3.85
CA LEU A 236 15.67 -2.38 -4.55
C LEU A 236 14.44 -1.56 -4.11
N GLU A 237 13.29 -2.20 -3.95
CA GLU A 237 12.05 -1.55 -3.49
C GLU A 237 12.22 -1.01 -2.07
N ILE A 238 12.84 -1.80 -1.18
CA ILE A 238 13.14 -1.40 0.19
C ILE A 238 14.09 -0.21 0.21
N TYR A 239 15.12 -0.22 -0.64
CA TYR A 239 16.05 0.90 -0.78
C TYR A 239 15.35 2.18 -1.28
N GLN A 240 14.48 2.04 -2.29
CA GLN A 240 13.68 3.16 -2.81
C GLN A 240 12.70 3.70 -1.75
N ALA A 241 12.09 2.80 -0.97
CA ALA A 241 11.23 3.18 0.14
C ALA A 241 12.01 3.98 1.20
N GLN A 242 13.24 3.58 1.52
CA GLN A 242 14.13 4.35 2.43
C GLN A 242 14.39 5.76 1.88
N ALA A 243 14.77 5.88 0.62
CA ALA A 243 15.03 7.18 0.00
C ALA A 243 13.79 8.09 0.01
N LYS A 244 12.59 7.52 -0.24
CA LYS A 244 11.32 8.24 -0.14
C LYS A 244 11.04 8.72 1.30
N LEU A 245 11.34 7.90 2.32
CA LEU A 245 11.19 8.30 3.73
C LEU A 245 12.12 9.47 4.08
N ASP A 246 13.37 9.43 3.65
CA ASP A 246 14.33 10.50 3.92
C ASP A 246 13.89 11.83 3.29
N GLN A 247 13.37 11.80 2.06
CA GLN A 247 12.77 12.96 1.40
C GLN A 247 11.54 13.47 2.15
N LEU A 248 10.68 12.57 2.61
CA LEU A 248 9.47 12.91 3.35
C LEU A 248 9.82 13.56 4.69
N PHE A 249 10.82 13.06 5.41
CA PHE A 249 11.30 13.69 6.65
C PHE A 249 11.82 15.11 6.44
N ILE A 250 12.58 15.36 5.37
CA ILE A 250 13.07 16.71 5.04
C ILE A 250 11.88 17.63 4.79
N ARG A 251 10.89 17.17 4.02
CA ARG A 251 9.70 17.93 3.70
C ARG A 251 8.86 18.26 4.93
N VAL A 252 8.58 17.28 5.79
CA VAL A 252 7.83 17.46 7.04
C VAL A 252 8.53 18.47 7.97
N LYS A 253 9.87 18.39 8.09
CA LYS A 253 10.63 19.40 8.85
C LYS A 253 10.45 20.79 8.31
N PHE A 254 10.45 20.97 6.98
CA PHE A 254 10.23 22.26 6.34
C PHE A 254 8.80 22.77 6.57
N GLU A 255 7.79 21.93 6.45
CA GLU A 255 6.38 22.28 6.69
C GLU A 255 6.14 22.69 8.15
N LEU A 256 6.74 21.97 9.10
CA LEU A 256 6.69 22.33 10.53
C LEU A 256 7.35 23.68 10.80
N LEU A 257 8.51 23.94 10.19
CA LEU A 257 9.19 25.23 10.32
C LEU A 257 8.32 26.38 9.75
N LEU A 258 7.73 26.18 8.57
CA LEU A 258 6.84 27.17 7.94
C LEU A 258 5.63 27.43 8.82
N MET A 259 5.00 26.39 9.37
CA MET A 259 3.87 26.52 10.29
C MET A 259 4.26 27.32 11.55
N LEU A 260 5.44 27.05 12.11
CA LEU A 260 5.96 27.81 13.26
C LEU A 260 6.13 29.29 12.93
N VAL A 261 6.72 29.61 11.78
CA VAL A 261 6.88 31.00 11.31
C VAL A 261 5.52 31.68 11.16
N CYS A 262 4.53 31.02 10.57
CA CYS A 262 3.17 31.55 10.44
C CYS A 262 2.52 31.78 11.81
N LEU A 263 2.67 30.88 12.76
CA LEU A 263 2.16 31.04 14.13
C LEU A 263 2.79 32.28 14.84
N VAL A 264 4.10 32.41 14.74
CA VAL A 264 4.81 33.57 15.32
C VAL A 264 4.31 34.87 14.65
N ALA A 265 4.11 34.86 13.34
CA ALA A 265 3.58 36.00 12.61
C ALA A 265 2.15 36.37 13.06
N VAL A 266 1.26 35.39 13.26
CA VAL A 266 -0.09 35.63 13.79
C VAL A 266 -0.04 36.28 15.17
N VAL A 267 0.79 35.73 16.08
CA VAL A 267 0.93 36.29 17.45
C VAL A 267 1.48 37.71 17.44
N THR A 268 2.49 37.96 16.61
CA THR A 268 3.09 39.31 16.51
C THR A 268 2.13 40.32 15.88
N MET A 269 1.39 39.95 14.84
CA MET A 269 0.38 40.79 14.21
C MET A 269 -0.79 41.08 15.14
N ARG A 270 -1.23 40.08 15.93
CA ARG A 270 -2.25 40.29 16.97
C ARG A 270 -1.79 41.33 17.99
N LYS A 271 -0.56 41.21 18.51
CA LYS A 271 0.01 42.20 19.44
C LYS A 271 0.13 43.56 18.81
N TYR A 272 0.53 43.63 17.53
CA TYR A 272 0.63 44.90 16.79
C TYR A 272 -0.75 45.58 16.60
N ALA A 273 -1.80 44.82 16.29
CA ALA A 273 -3.15 45.34 16.11
C ALA A 273 -3.75 45.92 17.41
N VAL A 274 -3.37 45.39 18.58
CA VAL A 274 -3.91 45.78 19.89
C VAL A 274 -3.10 46.92 20.54
N ARG A 275 -1.84 47.17 20.14
CA ARG A 275 -1.02 48.26 20.73
C ARG A 275 -1.67 49.61 20.52
N PRO A 276 -1.83 50.45 21.59
CA PRO A 276 -2.28 51.81 21.46
C PRO A 276 -1.28 52.59 20.57
N LEU A 277 -1.79 53.52 19.76
CA LEU A 277 -0.96 54.50 19.05
C LEU A 277 -0.40 55.45 20.11
N GLU A 278 0.80 55.14 20.58
CA GLU A 278 1.54 56.10 21.42
C GLU A 278 1.85 57.34 20.63
N LYS A 279 1.87 58.48 21.38
CA LYS A 279 1.87 59.85 20.88
C LYS A 279 3.01 60.19 19.93
#